data_126b21dae1ae4fd5235e0a9ca0bf2e49
#
_entry.id   126b21dae1ae4fd5235e0a9ca0bf2e49
#
_cell.length_a   1.000
_cell.length_b   1.000
_cell.length_c   1.000
_cell.angle_alpha   90.00
_cell.angle_beta   90.00
_cell.angle_gamma   90.00
#
_symmetry.space_group_name_H-M   'P 1'
#
loop_
_entity.id
_entity.type
_entity.pdbx_description
1 polymer ?
#
loop_
_entity_poly.entity_id
_entity_poly.type
_entity_poly.pdbx_seq_one_letter_code
_entity_poly.pdbx_strand_id
1 'polypeptide(L)'
;MTRSLGTRANTDTDTVVRWMDAGTARTDPEPTRLSAIQPAKRRLHAAWRENAQSRIVELDVEVDCLIDQLGSAMSAAQRRRLLEAKGRLRAANAIVERRPGLRYAWTGVDVARAMAHINAVEVTLTRLSPPNTVAAKLPDIIAHAALLLKPHDARLDDLRHYAAKPALTDEDRGPIAHNVRAIYAACADEHVRTRSFRNLLFGATLVLTLFAVGIGLLGWCAPGWFMLCAPAHPTVATCPTGGSAPTGGDVFLVELIGLFSAGLMGSVAIRRMRGSSTPYAVPMASLLVKLPSGALTALAGLLLVRAGVLGPDVAAAGTAQLVAYALIFGGSQQAFTRLIDIQTQNVLDSIPTPNRDAAKPRNGASRPDQEGP
;
A
#
# COMPACT_ATOMS: atom_id res chain seq x y z
N MET A 1 -42.85 -21.49 8.54
CA MET A 1 -41.64 -21.54 9.40
C MET A 1 -40.75 -20.36 9.07
N THR A 2 -41.00 -19.22 9.67
CA THR A 2 -40.33 -17.94 9.47
C THR A 2 -39.20 -17.81 10.51
N ARG A 3 -37.94 -17.85 10.10
CA ARG A 3 -36.77 -17.56 10.96
C ARG A 3 -36.50 -16.06 10.94
N SER A 4 -36.74 -15.38 12.04
CA SER A 4 -36.40 -14.00 12.31
C SER A 4 -34.86 -13.86 12.36
N LEU A 5 -34.30 -13.02 11.51
CA LEU A 5 -32.92 -12.53 11.59
C LEU A 5 -32.84 -11.47 12.69
N GLY A 6 -32.28 -11.84 13.84
CA GLY A 6 -31.98 -10.90 14.91
C GLY A 6 -30.86 -9.95 14.52
N THR A 7 -31.19 -8.69 14.46
CA THR A 7 -30.29 -7.54 14.33
C THR A 7 -29.41 -7.47 15.58
N ARG A 8 -28.13 -7.83 15.46
CA ARG A 8 -27.11 -7.50 16.48
C ARG A 8 -26.82 -6.01 16.40
N ALA A 9 -27.40 -5.25 17.30
CA ALA A 9 -27.11 -3.84 17.52
C ALA A 9 -25.65 -3.65 17.90
N ASN A 10 -25.08 -2.63 17.30
CA ASN A 10 -23.70 -2.18 17.40
C ASN A 10 -23.46 -1.54 18.80
N THR A 11 -22.93 -2.31 19.73
CA THR A 11 -22.68 -1.90 21.13
C THR A 11 -21.50 -0.94 21.30
N ASP A 12 -20.76 -0.58 20.23
CA ASP A 12 -19.59 0.30 20.32
C ASP A 12 -19.94 1.81 20.28
N THR A 13 -21.13 2.17 19.77
CA THR A 13 -21.57 3.59 19.71
C THR A 13 -22.14 4.06 21.03
N ASP A 14 -22.77 3.17 21.79
CA ASP A 14 -23.40 3.51 23.08
C ASP A 14 -22.38 3.80 24.19
N THR A 15 -21.18 3.25 24.11
CA THR A 15 -20.11 3.52 25.07
C THR A 15 -19.55 4.93 24.94
N VAL A 16 -19.49 5.46 23.72
CA VAL A 16 -19.00 6.83 23.46
C VAL A 16 -20.05 7.89 23.86
N VAL A 17 -21.31 7.60 23.65
CA VAL A 17 -22.42 8.53 24.00
C VAL A 17 -22.64 8.60 25.50
N ARG A 18 -22.43 7.50 26.24
CA ARG A 18 -22.59 7.46 27.70
C ARG A 18 -21.59 8.34 28.47
N TRP A 19 -20.47 8.74 27.84
CA TRP A 19 -19.50 9.66 28.39
C TRP A 19 -19.90 11.14 28.23
N MET A 20 -20.87 11.45 27.40
CA MET A 20 -21.32 12.82 27.16
C MET A 20 -22.44 13.27 28.13
N ASP A 21 -23.22 12.34 28.69
CA ASP A 21 -24.39 12.67 29.52
C ASP A 21 -24.12 12.70 31.05
N ALA A 22 -22.90 12.45 31.50
CA ALA A 22 -22.54 12.48 32.92
C ALA A 22 -22.05 13.86 33.39
N GLY A 23 -22.62 14.93 32.86
CA GLY A 23 -22.24 16.32 33.15
C GLY A 23 -23.26 17.09 33.96
N THR A 24 -23.60 16.65 35.19
CA THR A 24 -24.21 17.57 36.16
C THR A 24 -23.61 17.33 37.57
N ALA A 25 -22.97 18.40 38.06
CA ALA A 25 -22.70 18.71 39.46
C ALA A 25 -21.88 17.68 40.27
N ARG A 26 -20.56 17.83 40.19
CA ARG A 26 -19.70 17.47 41.32
C ARG A 26 -18.52 18.46 41.39
N THR A 27 -18.35 19.08 42.55
CA THR A 27 -17.18 19.81 43.02
C THR A 27 -15.90 19.24 42.45
N ASP A 28 -15.10 20.08 41.80
CA ASP A 28 -13.85 19.74 41.15
C ASP A 28 -12.95 18.89 42.08
N PRO A 29 -12.73 17.61 41.80
CA PRO A 29 -11.58 16.94 42.34
C PRO A 29 -10.37 17.47 41.58
N GLU A 30 -9.33 17.79 42.29
CA GLU A 30 -7.97 18.04 41.84
C GLU A 30 -7.65 17.28 40.53
N PRO A 31 -7.04 17.91 39.52
CA PRO A 31 -6.84 17.28 38.23
C PRO A 31 -6.02 15.99 38.40
N THR A 32 -6.73 14.89 38.47
CA THR A 32 -6.13 13.57 38.51
C THR A 32 -5.24 13.46 37.29
N ARG A 33 -3.93 13.54 37.49
CA ARG A 33 -2.92 13.29 36.44
C ARG A 33 -3.31 11.96 35.82
N LEU A 34 -3.83 12.02 34.58
CA LEU A 34 -4.15 10.82 33.84
C LEU A 34 -2.87 10.00 33.79
N SER A 35 -2.88 8.78 34.35
CA SER A 35 -1.68 7.94 34.44
C SER A 35 -1.02 7.85 33.06
N ALA A 36 0.30 8.07 33.04
CA ALA A 36 1.12 7.98 31.85
C ALA A 36 0.92 6.61 31.15
N ILE A 37 0.92 6.61 29.86
CA ILE A 37 0.83 5.38 29.06
C ILE A 37 2.11 4.58 29.32
N GLN A 38 1.97 3.40 29.93
CA GLN A 38 3.10 2.51 30.14
C GLN A 38 3.40 1.75 28.84
N PRO A 39 4.69 1.58 28.50
CA PRO A 39 5.07 0.75 27.36
C PRO A 39 4.58 -0.68 27.55
N ALA A 40 4.22 -1.32 26.45
CA ALA A 40 3.71 -2.69 26.47
C ALA A 40 4.71 -3.64 27.13
N LYS A 41 4.27 -4.39 28.13
CA LYS A 41 5.09 -5.39 28.87
C LYS A 41 5.47 -6.61 28.00
N ARG A 42 4.88 -6.77 26.81
CA ARG A 42 5.12 -7.88 25.89
C ARG A 42 5.87 -7.41 24.67
N ARG A 43 6.83 -8.21 24.17
CA ARG A 43 7.46 -7.99 22.85
C ARG A 43 6.38 -7.98 21.77
N LEU A 44 6.32 -6.89 21.03
CA LEU A 44 5.41 -6.72 19.91
C LEU A 44 6.09 -7.38 18.71
N HIS A 45 5.50 -8.46 18.18
CA HIS A 45 6.11 -9.25 17.09
C HIS A 45 6.17 -8.56 15.72
N ALA A 46 5.67 -7.34 15.59
CA ALA A 46 5.66 -6.60 14.34
C ALA A 46 6.33 -5.23 14.53
N ALA A 47 7.33 -4.92 13.72
CA ALA A 47 8.11 -3.68 13.80
C ALA A 47 7.25 -2.40 13.81
N TRP A 48 6.12 -2.38 13.07
CA TRP A 48 5.23 -1.23 13.08
C TRP A 48 4.58 -0.96 14.44
N ARG A 49 4.37 -2.02 15.24
CA ARG A 49 3.78 -1.90 16.59
C ARG A 49 4.77 -1.29 17.56
N GLU A 50 6.02 -1.71 17.50
CA GLU A 50 7.10 -1.14 18.32
C GLU A 50 7.31 0.34 17.99
N ASN A 51 7.33 0.69 16.69
CA ASN A 51 7.44 2.07 16.26
C ASN A 51 6.23 2.91 16.70
N ALA A 52 5.01 2.39 16.53
CA ALA A 52 3.80 3.06 16.97
C ALA A 52 3.76 3.24 18.49
N GLN A 53 4.17 2.22 19.26
CA GLN A 53 4.24 2.28 20.72
C GLN A 53 5.23 3.35 21.18
N SER A 54 6.44 3.39 20.60
CA SER A 54 7.44 4.41 20.89
C SER A 54 6.88 5.81 20.64
N ARG A 55 6.21 6.00 19.49
CA ARG A 55 5.64 7.29 19.12
C ARG A 55 4.47 7.70 20.03
N ILE A 56 3.65 6.74 20.47
CA ILE A 56 2.55 6.98 21.42
C ILE A 56 3.09 7.49 22.76
N VAL A 57 4.13 6.83 23.30
CA VAL A 57 4.76 7.22 24.58
C VAL A 57 5.40 8.61 24.46
N GLU A 58 6.11 8.89 23.38
CA GLU A 58 6.71 10.19 23.10
C GLU A 58 5.66 11.31 23.08
N LEU A 59 4.56 11.11 22.34
CA LEU A 59 3.48 12.08 22.23
C LEU A 59 2.71 12.24 23.56
N ASP A 60 2.58 11.20 24.37
CA ASP A 60 1.93 11.28 25.69
C ASP A 60 2.75 12.18 26.63
N VAL A 61 4.07 12.05 26.63
CA VAL A 61 4.99 12.92 27.36
C VAL A 61 4.90 14.37 26.85
N GLU A 62 4.84 14.57 25.52
CA GLU A 62 4.69 15.89 24.93
C GLU A 62 3.38 16.58 25.33
N VAL A 63 2.26 15.82 25.37
CA VAL A 63 0.96 16.32 25.84
C VAL A 63 1.05 16.73 27.31
N ASP A 64 1.72 15.93 28.17
CA ASP A 64 1.91 16.26 29.58
C ASP A 64 2.78 17.49 29.78
N CYS A 65 3.91 17.60 29.07
CA CYS A 65 4.75 18.78 29.09
C CYS A 65 3.97 20.06 28.69
N LEU A 66 3.10 19.94 27.67
CA LEU A 66 2.30 21.08 27.24
C LEU A 66 1.21 21.46 28.26
N ILE A 67 0.61 20.47 28.92
CA ILE A 67 -0.33 20.71 30.04
C ILE A 67 0.37 21.46 31.19
N ASP A 68 1.57 21.01 31.57
CA ASP A 68 2.35 21.63 32.64
C ASP A 68 2.82 23.06 32.26
N GLN A 69 3.24 23.27 30.99
CA GLN A 69 3.64 24.60 30.50
C GLN A 69 2.49 25.61 30.49
N LEU A 70 1.29 25.18 30.07
CA LEU A 70 0.12 26.07 30.02
C LEU A 70 -0.48 26.31 31.41
N GLY A 71 -0.36 25.38 32.34
CA GLY A 71 -0.76 25.47 33.72
C GLY A 71 -2.13 26.12 33.93
N SER A 72 -2.19 27.13 34.79
CA SER A 72 -3.40 27.90 35.11
C SER A 72 -3.86 28.83 33.97
N ALA A 73 -2.99 29.15 33.00
CA ALA A 73 -3.33 30.01 31.87
C ALA A 73 -4.11 29.26 30.77
N MET A 74 -4.30 27.95 30.91
CA MET A 74 -4.98 27.12 29.94
C MET A 74 -6.48 27.41 29.85
N SER A 75 -6.97 27.76 28.67
CA SER A 75 -8.39 27.89 28.41
C SER A 75 -9.14 26.54 28.51
N ALA A 76 -10.43 26.57 28.83
CA ALA A 76 -11.25 25.37 28.87
C ALA A 76 -11.28 24.61 27.52
N ALA A 77 -11.20 25.35 26.41
CA ALA A 77 -11.15 24.77 25.07
C ALA A 77 -9.80 24.05 24.81
N GLN A 78 -8.68 24.62 25.23
CA GLN A 78 -7.36 23.97 25.12
C GLN A 78 -7.30 22.70 25.96
N ARG A 79 -7.79 22.77 27.22
CA ARG A 79 -7.86 21.62 28.12
C ARG A 79 -8.66 20.47 27.52
N ARG A 80 -9.85 20.76 26.95
CA ARG A 80 -10.68 19.74 26.28
C ARG A 80 -9.94 19.07 25.12
N ARG A 81 -9.24 19.84 24.27
CA ARG A 81 -8.45 19.31 23.14
C ARG A 81 -7.29 18.42 23.60
N LEU A 82 -6.59 18.77 24.68
CA LEU A 82 -5.51 17.96 25.23
C LEU A 82 -6.02 16.67 25.87
N LEU A 83 -7.16 16.72 26.56
CA LEU A 83 -7.82 15.51 27.09
C LEU A 83 -8.28 14.59 25.96
N GLU A 84 -8.82 15.14 24.87
CA GLU A 84 -9.17 14.36 23.67
C GLU A 84 -7.91 13.74 23.03
N ALA A 85 -6.80 14.47 22.94
CA ALA A 85 -5.52 13.95 22.45
C ALA A 85 -5.06 12.74 23.28
N LYS A 86 -5.12 12.82 24.62
CA LYS A 86 -4.83 11.67 25.49
C LYS A 86 -5.78 10.50 25.26
N GLY A 87 -7.06 10.75 25.06
CA GLY A 87 -8.03 9.73 24.71
C GLY A 87 -7.67 9.01 23.40
N ARG A 88 -7.22 9.76 22.39
CA ARG A 88 -6.76 9.21 21.10
C ARG A 88 -5.50 8.38 21.24
N LEU A 89 -4.52 8.80 22.07
CA LEU A 89 -3.31 8.01 22.34
C LEU A 89 -3.64 6.68 23.02
N ARG A 90 -4.59 6.69 23.98
CA ARG A 90 -5.05 5.45 24.62
C ARG A 90 -5.73 4.51 23.63
N ALA A 91 -6.57 5.07 22.74
CA ALA A 91 -7.21 4.28 21.68
C ALA A 91 -6.16 3.67 20.72
N ALA A 92 -5.14 4.44 20.34
CA ALA A 92 -4.02 3.95 19.53
C ALA A 92 -3.27 2.83 20.25
N ASN A 93 -2.96 3.01 21.55
CA ASN A 93 -2.25 2.03 22.36
C ASN A 93 -3.05 0.71 22.47
N ALA A 94 -4.36 0.79 22.70
CA ALA A 94 -5.24 -0.38 22.74
C ALA A 94 -5.23 -1.17 21.41
N ILE A 95 -5.14 -0.47 20.26
CA ILE A 95 -5.01 -1.12 18.96
C ILE A 95 -3.65 -1.81 18.81
N VAL A 96 -2.57 -1.16 19.25
CA VAL A 96 -1.20 -1.70 19.18
C VAL A 96 -1.05 -2.95 20.05
N GLU A 97 -1.65 -2.99 21.23
CA GLU A 97 -1.60 -4.11 22.16
C GLU A 97 -2.52 -5.28 21.80
N ARG A 98 -3.54 -5.03 20.97
CA ARG A 98 -4.51 -6.05 20.57
C ARG A 98 -3.84 -7.17 19.77
N ARG A 99 -4.19 -8.43 20.06
CA ARG A 99 -3.73 -9.58 19.24
C ARG A 99 -4.35 -9.48 17.85
N PRO A 100 -3.56 -9.51 16.77
CA PRO A 100 -4.10 -9.45 15.42
C PRO A 100 -4.84 -10.74 15.11
N GLY A 101 -6.12 -10.63 14.73
CA GLY A 101 -6.77 -11.72 14.00
C GLY A 101 -6.18 -11.80 12.57
N LEU A 102 -6.15 -12.99 11.97
CA LEU A 102 -5.60 -13.21 10.62
C LEU A 102 -6.14 -12.22 9.57
N ARG A 103 -7.44 -11.91 9.62
CA ARG A 103 -8.06 -10.93 8.73
C ARG A 103 -7.52 -9.50 8.92
N TYR A 104 -7.31 -9.07 10.17
CA TYR A 104 -6.80 -7.73 10.49
C TYR A 104 -5.31 -7.58 10.16
N ALA A 105 -4.52 -8.66 10.35
CA ALA A 105 -3.12 -8.69 9.93
C ALA A 105 -2.99 -8.53 8.39
N TRP A 106 -3.89 -9.16 7.64
CA TRP A 106 -3.91 -9.08 6.18
C TRP A 106 -4.36 -7.72 5.66
N THR A 107 -5.45 -7.17 6.22
CA THR A 107 -6.03 -5.91 5.74
C THR A 107 -5.26 -4.68 6.20
N GLY A 108 -4.45 -4.77 7.25
CA GLY A 108 -3.69 -3.66 7.83
C GLY A 108 -4.55 -2.51 8.37
N VAL A 109 -5.83 -2.76 8.65
CA VAL A 109 -6.77 -1.76 9.19
C VAL A 109 -6.31 -1.24 10.54
N ASP A 110 -5.73 -2.10 11.40
CA ASP A 110 -5.23 -1.70 12.71
C ASP A 110 -4.08 -0.69 12.61
N VAL A 111 -3.18 -0.88 11.62
CA VAL A 111 -2.10 0.09 11.34
C VAL A 111 -2.68 1.45 10.95
N ALA A 112 -3.64 1.46 10.03
CA ALA A 112 -4.26 2.70 9.56
C ALA A 112 -4.99 3.44 10.70
N ARG A 113 -5.74 2.71 11.54
CA ARG A 113 -6.44 3.28 12.70
C ARG A 113 -5.48 3.84 13.74
N ALA A 114 -4.45 3.07 14.12
CA ALA A 114 -3.45 3.54 15.08
C ALA A 114 -2.75 4.81 14.59
N MET A 115 -2.30 4.82 13.32
CA MET A 115 -1.65 6.00 12.73
C MET A 115 -2.60 7.18 12.59
N ALA A 116 -3.88 6.98 12.30
CA ALA A 116 -4.86 8.06 12.25
C ALA A 116 -5.01 8.75 13.62
N HIS A 117 -5.02 7.97 14.72
CA HIS A 117 -5.04 8.53 16.07
C HIS A 117 -3.76 9.29 16.40
N ILE A 118 -2.59 8.73 16.11
CA ILE A 118 -1.28 9.36 16.33
C ILE A 118 -1.18 10.69 15.55
N ASN A 119 -1.47 10.68 14.27
CA ASN A 119 -1.41 11.85 13.40
C ASN A 119 -2.38 12.96 13.87
N ALA A 120 -3.57 12.59 14.35
CA ALA A 120 -4.53 13.56 14.89
C ALA A 120 -4.02 14.24 16.16
N VAL A 121 -3.24 13.53 16.99
CA VAL A 121 -2.60 14.11 18.18
C VAL A 121 -1.48 15.07 17.77
N GLU A 122 -0.63 14.69 16.82
CA GLU A 122 0.44 15.57 16.30
C GLU A 122 -0.11 16.88 15.73
N VAL A 123 -1.21 16.82 14.97
CA VAL A 123 -1.91 18.02 14.47
C VAL A 123 -2.43 18.87 15.62
N THR A 124 -2.94 18.24 16.68
CA THR A 124 -3.43 18.95 17.87
C THR A 124 -2.29 19.64 18.62
N LEU A 125 -1.17 18.95 18.81
CA LEU A 125 0.04 19.49 19.40
C LEU A 125 0.60 20.65 18.58
N THR A 126 0.72 20.52 17.27
CA THR A 126 1.17 21.60 16.38
C THR A 126 0.32 22.85 16.52
N ARG A 127 -1.00 22.70 16.74
CA ARG A 127 -1.92 23.83 16.93
C ARG A 127 -1.81 24.50 18.29
N LEU A 128 -1.45 23.74 19.33
CA LEU A 128 -1.46 24.21 20.73
C LEU A 128 -0.06 24.55 21.26
N SER A 129 0.99 24.02 20.66
CA SER A 129 2.38 24.27 21.07
C SER A 129 2.78 25.73 20.83
N PRO A 130 3.73 26.27 21.63
CA PRO A 130 4.29 27.60 21.41
C PRO A 130 4.90 27.70 20.00
N PRO A 131 4.90 28.93 19.39
CA PRO A 131 5.42 29.11 18.02
C PRO A 131 6.87 28.68 17.83
N ASN A 132 7.73 28.91 18.84
CA ASN A 132 9.14 28.47 18.84
C ASN A 132 9.29 26.94 18.77
N THR A 133 8.44 26.20 19.47
CA THR A 133 8.43 24.73 19.42
C THR A 133 7.97 24.24 18.06
N VAL A 134 6.96 24.88 17.46
CA VAL A 134 6.51 24.57 16.10
C VAL A 134 7.60 24.85 15.08
N ALA A 135 8.30 25.99 15.21
CA ALA A 135 9.41 26.36 14.34
C ALA A 135 10.54 25.31 14.37
N ALA A 136 10.88 24.81 15.55
CA ALA A 136 11.90 23.79 15.73
C ALA A 136 11.53 22.44 15.05
N LYS A 137 10.23 22.10 14.96
CA LYS A 137 9.73 20.87 14.32
C LYS A 137 9.52 21.00 12.81
N LEU A 138 9.43 22.21 12.26
CA LEU A 138 9.14 22.45 10.85
C LEU A 138 10.12 21.77 9.89
N PRO A 139 11.45 21.77 10.11
CA PRO A 139 12.40 21.10 9.23
C PRO A 139 12.11 19.59 9.09
N ASP A 140 11.79 18.92 10.20
CA ASP A 140 11.47 17.49 10.21
C ASP A 140 10.15 17.22 9.49
N ILE A 141 9.14 18.05 9.71
CA ILE A 141 7.85 17.97 9.03
C ILE A 141 8.04 18.14 7.51
N ILE A 142 8.85 19.11 7.08
CA ILE A 142 9.15 19.37 5.66
C ILE A 142 9.93 18.20 5.05
N ALA A 143 10.94 17.69 5.74
CA ALA A 143 11.70 16.54 5.29
C ALA A 143 10.80 15.30 5.08
N HIS A 144 9.92 15.05 6.05
CA HIS A 144 8.95 13.95 5.95
C HIS A 144 7.93 14.17 4.82
N ALA A 145 7.39 15.37 4.68
CA ALA A 145 6.47 15.75 3.62
C ALA A 145 7.11 15.64 2.22
N ALA A 146 8.37 16.00 2.09
CA ALA A 146 9.11 15.92 0.82
C ALA A 146 9.32 14.49 0.32
N LEU A 147 9.30 13.50 1.22
CA LEU A 147 9.35 12.07 0.85
C LEU A 147 8.03 11.57 0.25
N LEU A 148 6.92 12.23 0.55
CA LEU A 148 5.57 11.76 0.31
C LEU A 148 4.84 12.57 -0.77
N LEU A 149 5.14 13.86 -0.86
CA LEU A 149 4.52 14.79 -1.79
C LEU A 149 5.40 15.02 -3.02
N LYS A 150 4.78 15.46 -4.10
CA LYS A 150 5.51 15.89 -5.30
C LYS A 150 6.35 17.13 -4.99
N PRO A 151 7.51 17.33 -5.66
CA PRO A 151 8.42 18.47 -5.39
C PRO A 151 7.77 19.86 -5.45
N HIS A 152 6.70 20.02 -6.24
CA HIS A 152 5.96 21.28 -6.43
C HIS A 152 4.55 21.23 -5.85
N ASP A 153 4.35 20.51 -4.75
CA ASP A 153 3.07 20.51 -4.05
C ASP A 153 2.94 21.81 -3.24
N ALA A 154 1.84 22.53 -3.42
CA ALA A 154 1.61 23.83 -2.77
C ALA A 154 1.73 23.77 -1.24
N ARG A 155 1.33 22.64 -0.64
CA ARG A 155 1.41 22.43 0.82
C ARG A 155 2.86 22.39 1.30
N LEU A 156 3.75 21.81 0.50
CA LEU A 156 5.19 21.76 0.81
C LEU A 156 5.82 23.16 0.67
N ASP A 157 5.42 23.92 -0.34
CA ASP A 157 5.91 25.27 -0.56
C ASP A 157 5.40 26.23 0.53
N ASP A 158 4.16 26.08 0.98
CA ASP A 158 3.61 26.80 2.12
C ASP A 158 4.41 26.53 3.41
N LEU A 159 4.72 25.26 3.72
CA LEU A 159 5.52 24.92 4.89
C LEU A 159 6.94 25.49 4.80
N ARG A 160 7.57 25.49 3.63
CA ARG A 160 8.88 26.12 3.40
C ARG A 160 8.81 27.62 3.61
N HIS A 161 7.71 28.26 3.17
CA HIS A 161 7.49 29.68 3.41
C HIS A 161 7.43 29.99 4.91
N TYR A 162 6.69 29.18 5.71
CA TYR A 162 6.66 29.35 7.16
C TYR A 162 8.02 29.08 7.81
N ALA A 163 8.78 28.10 7.34
CA ALA A 163 10.12 27.82 7.85
C ALA A 163 11.15 28.93 7.55
N ALA A 164 10.94 29.70 6.49
CA ALA A 164 11.79 30.83 6.13
C ALA A 164 11.49 32.11 6.93
N LYS A 165 10.40 32.16 7.72
CA LYS A 165 10.09 33.32 8.57
C LYS A 165 11.10 33.44 9.72
N PRO A 166 11.55 34.63 10.07
CA PRO A 166 12.50 34.83 11.18
C PRO A 166 11.89 34.45 12.54
N ALA A 167 10.59 34.59 12.71
CA ALA A 167 9.82 34.12 13.85
C ALA A 167 8.39 33.78 13.44
N LEU A 168 7.85 32.69 14.00
CA LEU A 168 6.45 32.34 13.84
C LEU A 168 5.59 33.10 14.85
N THR A 169 4.36 33.42 14.45
CA THR A 169 3.35 34.02 15.30
C THR A 169 2.31 32.99 15.75
N ASP A 170 1.49 33.33 16.71
CA ASP A 170 0.38 32.49 17.15
C ASP A 170 -0.65 32.19 16.04
N GLU A 171 -0.80 33.14 15.11
CA GLU A 171 -1.70 33.00 13.96
C GLU A 171 -1.20 31.97 12.92
N ASP A 172 0.12 31.81 12.78
CA ASP A 172 0.74 30.88 11.83
C ASP A 172 0.48 29.41 12.20
N ARG A 173 0.22 29.12 13.49
CA ARG A 173 -0.02 27.73 13.97
C ARG A 173 -1.23 27.07 13.32
N GLY A 174 -2.28 27.83 13.07
CA GLY A 174 -3.50 27.33 12.44
C GLY A 174 -3.25 26.79 11.03
N PRO A 175 -2.75 27.60 10.10
CA PRO A 175 -2.38 27.18 8.75
C PRO A 175 -1.35 26.05 8.72
N ILE A 176 -0.30 26.10 9.55
CA ILE A 176 0.70 25.04 9.63
C ILE A 176 0.04 23.71 10.04
N ALA A 177 -0.77 23.70 11.09
CA ALA A 177 -1.49 22.50 11.52
C ALA A 177 -2.48 22.00 10.47
N HIS A 178 -3.07 22.89 9.65
CA HIS A 178 -3.92 22.51 8.53
C HIS A 178 -3.11 21.79 7.43
N ASN A 179 -1.95 22.33 7.05
CA ASN A 179 -1.06 21.71 6.06
C ASN A 179 -0.53 20.36 6.55
N VAL A 180 -0.11 20.25 7.81
CA VAL A 180 0.32 18.98 8.42
C VAL A 180 -0.81 17.93 8.35
N ARG A 181 -2.04 18.33 8.69
CA ARG A 181 -3.22 17.44 8.59
C ARG A 181 -3.46 16.99 7.15
N ALA A 182 -3.36 17.89 6.17
CA ALA A 182 -3.55 17.56 4.76
C ALA A 182 -2.47 16.62 4.23
N ILE A 183 -1.22 16.77 4.71
CA ILE A 183 -0.11 15.86 4.40
C ILE A 183 -0.40 14.46 4.95
N TYR A 184 -0.78 14.34 6.22
CA TYR A 184 -1.12 13.04 6.81
C TYR A 184 -2.32 12.36 6.13
N ALA A 185 -3.32 13.14 5.69
CA ALA A 185 -4.43 12.60 4.91
C ALA A 185 -3.95 12.05 3.56
N ALA A 186 -3.09 12.79 2.85
CA ALA A 186 -2.51 12.33 1.58
C ALA A 186 -1.68 11.04 1.77
N CYS A 187 -0.88 10.96 2.84
CA CYS A 187 -0.16 9.74 3.20
C CYS A 187 -1.09 8.55 3.46
N ALA A 188 -2.17 8.77 4.19
CA ALA A 188 -3.13 7.73 4.49
C ALA A 188 -3.79 7.19 3.21
N ASP A 189 -4.16 8.07 2.27
CA ASP A 189 -4.74 7.71 0.97
C ASP A 189 -3.74 6.90 0.12
N GLU A 190 -2.48 7.31 0.08
CA GLU A 190 -1.40 6.58 -0.62
C GLU A 190 -1.25 5.16 -0.04
N HIS A 191 -1.24 5.01 1.28
CA HIS A 191 -1.16 3.71 1.95
C HIS A 191 -2.38 2.83 1.65
N VAL A 192 -3.58 3.41 1.58
CA VAL A 192 -4.81 2.68 1.22
C VAL A 192 -4.73 2.19 -0.22
N ARG A 193 -4.30 3.03 -1.16
CA ARG A 193 -4.12 2.66 -2.57
C ARG A 193 -3.09 1.53 -2.74
N THR A 194 -1.93 1.66 -2.10
CA THR A 194 -0.87 0.65 -2.13
C THR A 194 -1.35 -0.70 -1.58
N ARG A 195 -2.14 -0.69 -0.50
CA ARG A 195 -2.73 -1.91 0.08
C ARG A 195 -3.78 -2.53 -0.84
N SER A 196 -4.66 -1.71 -1.40
CA SER A 196 -5.68 -2.17 -2.35
C SER A 196 -5.04 -2.82 -3.56
N PHE A 197 -3.99 -2.20 -4.11
CA PHE A 197 -3.22 -2.75 -5.21
C PHE A 197 -2.55 -4.09 -4.84
N ARG A 198 -1.89 -4.16 -3.68
CA ARG A 198 -1.31 -5.41 -3.18
C ARG A 198 -2.36 -6.53 -3.05
N ASN A 199 -3.53 -6.22 -2.47
CA ASN A 199 -4.60 -7.21 -2.29
C ASN A 199 -5.15 -7.68 -3.63
N LEU A 200 -5.27 -6.79 -4.63
CA LEU A 200 -5.63 -7.14 -6.00
C LEU A 200 -4.61 -8.11 -6.61
N LEU A 201 -3.31 -7.84 -6.44
CA LEU A 201 -2.25 -8.74 -6.92
C LEU A 201 -2.32 -10.12 -6.27
N PHE A 202 -2.55 -10.20 -4.96
CA PHE A 202 -2.73 -11.49 -4.29
C PHE A 202 -4.00 -12.22 -4.76
N GLY A 203 -5.10 -11.51 -4.97
CA GLY A 203 -6.32 -12.07 -5.55
C GLY A 203 -6.05 -12.65 -6.95
N ALA A 204 -5.38 -11.88 -7.80
CA ALA A 204 -4.99 -12.33 -9.13
C ALA A 204 -4.05 -13.56 -9.08
N THR A 205 -3.07 -13.54 -8.17
CA THR A 205 -2.19 -14.70 -7.97
C THR A 205 -2.98 -15.96 -7.60
N LEU A 206 -3.92 -15.83 -6.66
CA LEU A 206 -4.75 -16.96 -6.23
C LEU A 206 -5.57 -17.52 -7.40
N VAL A 207 -6.24 -16.65 -8.15
CA VAL A 207 -7.06 -17.06 -9.31
C VAL A 207 -6.19 -17.75 -10.37
N LEU A 208 -5.04 -17.16 -10.73
CA LEU A 208 -4.13 -17.76 -11.71
C LEU A 208 -3.54 -19.09 -11.23
N THR A 209 -3.21 -19.20 -9.94
CA THR A 209 -2.71 -20.43 -9.36
C THR A 209 -3.78 -21.52 -9.39
N LEU A 210 -5.01 -21.19 -9.00
CA LEU A 210 -6.13 -22.15 -9.06
C LEU A 210 -6.39 -22.60 -10.51
N PHE A 211 -6.28 -21.67 -11.46
CA PHE A 211 -6.45 -21.98 -12.87
C PHE A 211 -5.32 -22.87 -13.40
N ALA A 212 -4.05 -22.59 -13.08
CA ALA A 212 -2.92 -23.44 -13.44
C ALA A 212 -3.06 -24.84 -12.83
N VAL A 213 -3.32 -24.93 -11.52
CA VAL A 213 -3.56 -26.22 -10.86
C VAL A 213 -4.73 -26.98 -11.49
N GLY A 214 -5.82 -26.27 -11.83
CA GLY A 214 -6.97 -26.87 -12.54
C GLY A 214 -6.58 -27.45 -13.89
N ILE A 215 -5.78 -26.75 -14.68
CA ILE A 215 -5.26 -27.24 -15.96
C ILE A 215 -4.32 -28.46 -15.76
N GLY A 216 -3.41 -28.37 -14.78
CA GLY A 216 -2.52 -29.50 -14.45
C GLY A 216 -3.29 -30.73 -14.04
N LEU A 217 -4.33 -30.59 -13.20
CA LEU A 217 -5.22 -31.71 -12.83
C LEU A 217 -6.02 -32.25 -14.03
N LEU A 218 -6.53 -31.37 -14.89
CA LEU A 218 -7.23 -31.76 -16.11
C LEU A 218 -6.29 -32.55 -17.03
N GLY A 219 -5.04 -32.08 -17.19
CA GLY A 219 -4.01 -32.80 -17.94
C GLY A 219 -3.68 -34.19 -17.34
N TRP A 220 -3.72 -34.27 -16.00
CA TRP A 220 -3.52 -35.53 -15.28
C TRP A 220 -4.68 -36.52 -15.53
N CYS A 221 -5.92 -36.07 -15.46
CA CYS A 221 -7.12 -36.90 -15.63
C CYS A 221 -7.41 -37.27 -17.10
N ALA A 222 -7.06 -36.34 -18.02
CA ALA A 222 -7.36 -36.50 -19.45
C ALA A 222 -6.15 -36.08 -20.32
N PRO A 223 -5.04 -36.83 -20.29
CA PRO A 223 -3.78 -36.45 -20.96
C PRO A 223 -3.92 -36.30 -22.48
N GLY A 224 -4.89 -36.95 -23.10
CA GLY A 224 -5.17 -36.83 -24.54
C GLY A 224 -5.80 -35.50 -24.98
N TRP A 225 -6.30 -34.67 -24.04
CA TRP A 225 -6.89 -33.37 -24.38
C TRP A 225 -5.83 -32.34 -24.75
N PHE A 226 -4.65 -32.45 -24.16
CA PHE A 226 -3.53 -31.57 -24.46
C PHE A 226 -2.61 -32.25 -25.47
N MET A 227 -2.61 -31.78 -26.71
CA MET A 227 -1.74 -32.30 -27.77
C MET A 227 -0.30 -31.82 -27.61
N LEU A 228 0.35 -32.12 -26.47
CA LEU A 228 1.71 -31.73 -26.16
C LEU A 228 2.78 -32.62 -26.80
N CYS A 229 2.41 -33.82 -27.22
CA CYS A 229 3.31 -34.77 -27.86
C CYS A 229 3.44 -34.49 -29.36
N ALA A 230 4.68 -34.48 -29.90
CA ALA A 230 4.90 -34.40 -31.35
C ALA A 230 4.70 -35.75 -32.01
N PRO A 231 4.09 -35.80 -33.20
CA PRO A 231 4.23 -36.95 -34.06
C PRO A 231 5.71 -37.03 -34.49
N ALA A 232 6.44 -38.06 -34.01
CA ALA A 232 7.80 -38.27 -34.46
C ALA A 232 7.78 -38.97 -35.82
N HIS A 233 8.70 -38.64 -36.72
CA HIS A 233 8.94 -39.35 -37.94
C HIS A 233 9.44 -40.78 -37.68
N PRO A 234 8.93 -41.78 -38.34
CA PRO A 234 7.54 -42.05 -38.74
C PRO A 234 6.78 -42.94 -37.72
N THR A 235 7.29 -43.21 -36.51
CA THR A 235 6.70 -44.25 -35.65
C THR A 235 6.64 -43.93 -34.14
N VAL A 236 7.28 -42.92 -33.59
CA VAL A 236 7.29 -42.67 -32.15
C VAL A 236 6.98 -41.18 -31.83
N ALA A 237 5.89 -40.96 -31.12
CA ALA A 237 5.58 -39.60 -30.59
C ALA A 237 6.60 -39.20 -29.53
N THR A 238 7.03 -37.93 -29.53
CA THR A 238 7.91 -37.37 -28.50
C THR A 238 7.11 -36.43 -27.60
N CYS A 239 7.00 -36.81 -26.33
CA CYS A 239 6.32 -36.00 -25.30
C CYS A 239 7.31 -35.21 -24.44
N PRO A 240 6.88 -34.16 -23.73
CA PRO A 240 7.74 -33.38 -22.82
C PRO A 240 8.45 -34.24 -21.76
N THR A 241 7.82 -35.27 -21.23
CA THR A 241 8.42 -36.22 -20.28
C THR A 241 9.37 -37.24 -20.94
N GLY A 242 9.52 -37.24 -22.27
CA GLY A 242 10.34 -38.22 -23.02
C GLY A 242 9.63 -39.52 -23.37
N GLY A 243 8.37 -39.65 -23.02
CA GLY A 243 7.56 -40.85 -23.37
C GLY A 243 7.06 -40.85 -24.82
N SER A 244 6.57 -41.99 -25.26
CA SER A 244 5.95 -42.17 -26.58
C SER A 244 4.43 -41.99 -26.58
N ALA A 245 3.82 -41.84 -25.43
CA ALA A 245 2.39 -41.59 -25.24
C ALA A 245 2.16 -40.43 -24.28
N PRO A 246 1.08 -39.64 -24.47
CA PRO A 246 0.72 -38.55 -23.56
C PRO A 246 0.49 -39.07 -22.15
N THR A 247 1.14 -38.41 -21.18
CA THR A 247 1.01 -38.71 -19.74
C THR A 247 0.49 -37.52 -18.98
N GLY A 248 -0.13 -37.72 -17.82
CA GLY A 248 -0.55 -36.64 -16.94
C GLY A 248 0.61 -35.76 -16.46
N GLY A 249 1.83 -36.32 -16.46
CA GLY A 249 3.05 -35.58 -16.08
C GLY A 249 3.52 -34.57 -17.12
N ASP A 250 3.12 -34.64 -18.37
CA ASP A 250 3.57 -33.74 -19.44
C ASP A 250 3.13 -32.29 -19.19
N VAL A 251 1.85 -32.08 -18.86
CA VAL A 251 1.31 -30.76 -18.56
C VAL A 251 1.98 -30.19 -17.32
N PHE A 252 2.10 -31.01 -16.27
CA PHE A 252 2.69 -30.61 -15.01
C PHE A 252 4.18 -30.21 -15.14
N LEU A 253 4.93 -30.97 -15.93
CA LEU A 253 6.34 -30.66 -16.22
C LEU A 253 6.49 -29.33 -16.94
N VAL A 254 5.66 -29.06 -17.96
CA VAL A 254 5.69 -27.80 -18.71
C VAL A 254 5.33 -26.62 -17.80
N GLU A 255 4.31 -26.76 -16.97
CA GLU A 255 3.93 -25.73 -16.00
C GLU A 255 5.05 -25.46 -14.99
N LEU A 256 5.72 -26.51 -14.48
CA LEU A 256 6.83 -26.39 -13.54
C LEU A 256 8.02 -25.65 -14.17
N ILE A 257 8.37 -26.00 -15.42
CA ILE A 257 9.44 -25.34 -16.17
C ILE A 257 9.11 -23.86 -16.39
N GLY A 258 7.87 -23.55 -16.79
CA GLY A 258 7.40 -22.17 -16.98
C GLY A 258 7.42 -21.36 -15.70
N LEU A 259 6.97 -21.94 -14.59
CA LEU A 259 7.01 -21.34 -13.26
C LEU A 259 8.46 -21.05 -12.84
N PHE A 260 9.38 -21.99 -13.02
CA PHE A 260 10.80 -21.84 -12.71
C PHE A 260 11.43 -20.71 -13.52
N SER A 261 11.19 -20.69 -14.83
CA SER A 261 11.68 -19.65 -15.74
C SER A 261 11.19 -18.25 -15.34
N ALA A 262 9.89 -18.11 -15.06
CA ALA A 262 9.29 -16.86 -14.58
C ALA A 262 9.89 -16.41 -13.24
N GLY A 263 10.17 -17.36 -12.34
CA GLY A 263 10.81 -17.11 -11.05
C GLY A 263 12.26 -16.57 -11.19
N LEU A 264 13.05 -17.20 -12.07
CA LEU A 264 14.40 -16.73 -12.36
C LEU A 264 14.40 -15.30 -12.91
N MET A 265 13.58 -15.04 -13.93
CA MET A 265 13.50 -13.70 -14.52
C MET A 265 12.97 -12.66 -13.52
N GLY A 266 12.00 -13.04 -12.67
CA GLY A 266 11.46 -12.20 -11.60
C GLY A 266 12.50 -11.86 -10.54
N SER A 267 13.36 -12.80 -10.16
CA SER A 267 14.43 -12.57 -9.17
C SER A 267 15.48 -11.58 -9.66
N VAL A 268 15.84 -11.64 -10.95
CA VAL A 268 16.73 -10.66 -11.59
C VAL A 268 16.13 -9.26 -11.58
N ALA A 269 14.80 -9.15 -11.82
CA ALA A 269 14.13 -7.85 -11.81
C ALA A 269 14.15 -7.21 -10.41
N ILE A 270 13.97 -7.98 -9.33
CA ILE A 270 14.03 -7.48 -7.95
C ILE A 270 15.44 -6.97 -7.59
N ARG A 271 16.49 -7.66 -8.03
CA ARG A 271 17.89 -7.22 -7.77
C ARG A 271 18.19 -5.82 -8.31
N ARG A 272 17.50 -5.40 -9.37
CA ARG A 272 17.65 -4.06 -9.98
C ARG A 272 16.94 -2.95 -9.19
N MET A 273 16.02 -3.28 -8.28
CA MET A 273 15.25 -2.32 -7.48
C MET A 273 15.98 -1.88 -6.19
N ARG A 274 17.30 -2.02 -6.09
CA ARG A 274 18.08 -1.60 -4.93
C ARG A 274 17.96 -0.08 -4.75
N GLY A 275 17.49 0.35 -3.57
CA GLY A 275 17.48 1.75 -3.16
C GLY A 275 16.12 2.48 -3.30
N SER A 276 15.01 1.80 -3.63
CA SER A 276 13.70 2.44 -3.58
C SER A 276 13.12 2.41 -2.15
N SER A 277 12.59 3.53 -1.70
CA SER A 277 11.86 3.66 -0.42
C SER A 277 10.49 2.96 -0.43
N THR A 278 10.12 2.30 -1.53
CA THR A 278 8.86 1.58 -1.65
C THR A 278 8.85 0.33 -0.78
N PRO A 279 7.76 0.07 -0.03
CA PRO A 279 7.65 -1.12 0.79
C PRO A 279 7.84 -2.39 -0.07
N TYR A 280 8.69 -3.30 0.37
CA TYR A 280 8.98 -4.58 -0.33
C TYR A 280 7.73 -5.45 -0.60
N ALA A 281 6.60 -5.13 0.01
CA ALA A 281 5.35 -5.88 -0.16
C ALA A 281 4.78 -5.83 -1.59
N VAL A 282 4.94 -4.73 -2.32
CA VAL A 282 4.43 -4.57 -3.69
C VAL A 282 5.30 -5.33 -4.71
N PRO A 283 6.63 -5.18 -4.71
CA PRO A 283 7.51 -5.99 -5.57
C PRO A 283 7.33 -7.50 -5.35
N MET A 284 7.18 -7.92 -4.09
CA MET A 284 6.96 -9.32 -3.74
C MET A 284 5.62 -9.84 -4.27
N ALA A 285 4.54 -9.06 -4.12
CA ALA A 285 3.24 -9.41 -4.65
C ALA A 285 3.25 -9.50 -6.20
N SER A 286 3.96 -8.60 -6.87
CA SER A 286 4.11 -8.63 -8.33
C SER A 286 4.91 -9.85 -8.82
N LEU A 287 5.92 -10.28 -8.04
CA LEU A 287 6.64 -11.52 -8.34
C LEU A 287 5.72 -12.75 -8.24
N LEU A 288 4.91 -12.81 -7.17
CA LEU A 288 4.00 -13.94 -6.96
C LEU A 288 2.99 -14.12 -8.09
N VAL A 289 2.48 -13.02 -8.68
CA VAL A 289 1.60 -13.09 -9.86
C VAL A 289 2.32 -13.69 -11.06
N LYS A 290 3.61 -13.38 -11.23
CA LYS A 290 4.38 -13.83 -12.39
C LYS A 290 4.62 -15.33 -12.42
N LEU A 291 4.66 -15.99 -11.26
CA LEU A 291 4.89 -17.43 -11.18
C LEU A 291 3.80 -18.24 -11.89
N PRO A 292 2.52 -18.18 -11.49
CA PRO A 292 1.47 -18.94 -12.15
C PRO A 292 1.21 -18.47 -13.59
N SER A 293 1.39 -17.18 -13.88
CA SER A 293 1.26 -16.73 -15.26
C SER A 293 2.37 -17.25 -16.17
N GLY A 294 3.60 -17.45 -15.66
CA GLY A 294 4.69 -18.11 -16.40
C GLY A 294 4.41 -19.57 -16.71
N ALA A 295 3.80 -20.29 -15.77
CA ALA A 295 3.34 -21.67 -16.01
C ALA A 295 2.31 -21.73 -17.15
N LEU A 296 1.30 -20.87 -17.10
CA LEU A 296 0.24 -20.79 -18.12
C LEU A 296 0.77 -20.36 -19.49
N THR A 297 1.68 -19.39 -19.54
CA THR A 297 2.27 -18.92 -20.81
C THR A 297 3.19 -19.96 -21.44
N ALA A 298 3.93 -20.74 -20.63
CA ALA A 298 4.71 -21.86 -21.13
C ALA A 298 3.82 -22.92 -21.80
N LEU A 299 2.72 -23.28 -21.14
CA LEU A 299 1.75 -24.23 -21.67
C LEU A 299 1.09 -23.70 -22.95
N ALA A 300 0.56 -22.47 -22.92
CA ALA A 300 -0.06 -21.84 -24.08
C ALA A 300 0.92 -21.71 -25.27
N GLY A 301 2.16 -21.30 -24.99
CA GLY A 301 3.21 -21.19 -25.99
C GLY A 301 3.52 -22.54 -26.64
N LEU A 302 3.59 -23.61 -25.83
CA LEU A 302 3.85 -24.93 -26.32
C LEU A 302 2.68 -25.50 -27.17
N LEU A 303 1.44 -25.21 -26.79
CA LEU A 303 0.25 -25.54 -27.59
C LEU A 303 0.27 -24.81 -28.94
N LEU A 304 0.69 -23.52 -28.98
CA LEU A 304 0.86 -22.76 -30.25
C LEU A 304 1.95 -23.37 -31.13
N VAL A 305 3.06 -23.85 -30.54
CA VAL A 305 4.11 -24.59 -31.27
C VAL A 305 3.51 -25.83 -31.90
N ARG A 306 2.73 -26.62 -31.15
CA ARG A 306 2.10 -27.85 -31.61
C ARG A 306 1.00 -27.63 -32.65
N ALA A 307 0.28 -26.53 -32.54
CA ALA A 307 -0.69 -26.11 -33.55
C ALA A 307 -0.04 -25.68 -34.89
N GLY A 308 1.29 -25.73 -35.00
CA GLY A 308 2.02 -25.41 -36.23
C GLY A 308 2.09 -23.89 -36.52
N VAL A 309 1.69 -23.02 -35.60
CA VAL A 309 1.68 -21.56 -35.80
C VAL A 309 3.10 -21.01 -36.07
N LEU A 310 4.14 -21.67 -35.52
CA LEU A 310 5.54 -21.30 -35.71
C LEU A 310 6.24 -22.06 -36.85
N GLY A 311 5.50 -22.83 -37.61
CA GLY A 311 5.99 -23.64 -38.74
C GLY A 311 6.08 -25.13 -38.44
N PRO A 312 6.06 -25.97 -39.47
CA PRO A 312 5.98 -27.44 -39.34
C PRO A 312 7.26 -28.03 -38.72
N ASP A 313 8.44 -27.43 -39.01
CA ASP A 313 9.72 -27.90 -38.47
C ASP A 313 9.80 -27.71 -36.96
N VAL A 314 9.22 -26.62 -36.45
CA VAL A 314 9.13 -26.34 -35.01
C VAL A 314 8.10 -27.23 -34.33
N ALA A 315 7.02 -27.58 -35.00
CA ALA A 315 6.01 -28.51 -34.50
C ALA A 315 6.55 -29.92 -34.30
N ALA A 316 7.58 -30.34 -35.06
CA ALA A 316 8.23 -31.63 -34.98
C ALA A 316 9.35 -31.69 -33.90
N ALA A 317 9.46 -30.68 -33.06
CA ALA A 317 10.53 -30.53 -32.05
C ALA A 317 10.64 -31.72 -31.09
N GLY A 318 11.86 -32.16 -30.82
CA GLY A 318 12.15 -33.22 -29.84
C GLY A 318 12.00 -32.71 -28.38
N THR A 319 12.08 -33.62 -27.40
CA THR A 319 11.89 -33.33 -25.97
C THR A 319 12.74 -32.18 -25.47
N ALA A 320 14.05 -32.14 -25.81
CA ALA A 320 14.95 -31.06 -25.37
C ALA A 320 14.52 -29.69 -25.93
N GLN A 321 14.04 -29.64 -27.17
CA GLN A 321 13.53 -28.41 -27.77
C GLN A 321 12.23 -27.95 -27.12
N LEU A 322 11.35 -28.89 -26.74
CA LEU A 322 10.10 -28.60 -26.03
C LEU A 322 10.38 -27.96 -24.66
N VAL A 323 11.35 -28.49 -23.92
CA VAL A 323 11.79 -27.92 -22.65
C VAL A 323 12.36 -26.53 -22.87
N ALA A 324 13.18 -26.33 -23.91
CA ALA A 324 13.72 -25.02 -24.25
C ALA A 324 12.61 -24.00 -24.60
N TYR A 325 11.60 -24.40 -25.39
CA TYR A 325 10.45 -23.55 -25.69
C TYR A 325 9.64 -23.24 -24.44
N ALA A 326 9.40 -24.20 -23.54
CA ALA A 326 8.71 -23.96 -22.29
C ALA A 326 9.44 -22.92 -21.39
N LEU A 327 10.80 -23.01 -21.35
CA LEU A 327 11.63 -22.01 -20.66
C LEU A 327 11.51 -20.64 -21.31
N ILE A 328 11.59 -20.55 -22.64
CA ILE A 328 11.50 -19.29 -23.38
C ILE A 328 10.13 -18.64 -23.17
N PHE A 329 9.04 -19.39 -23.35
CA PHE A 329 7.69 -18.85 -23.21
C PHE A 329 7.37 -18.47 -21.75
N GLY A 330 7.79 -19.28 -20.78
CA GLY A 330 7.63 -18.94 -19.36
C GLY A 330 8.37 -17.68 -18.95
N GLY A 331 9.58 -17.43 -19.52
CA GLY A 331 10.37 -16.22 -19.26
C GLY A 331 9.95 -15.00 -20.07
N SER A 332 9.51 -15.19 -21.33
CA SER A 332 9.13 -14.12 -22.26
C SER A 332 7.89 -13.34 -21.83
N GLN A 333 7.05 -13.92 -20.97
CA GLN A 333 5.91 -13.23 -20.37
C GLN A 333 6.26 -11.83 -19.82
N GLN A 334 7.46 -11.65 -19.25
CA GLN A 334 7.88 -10.36 -18.74
C GLN A 334 8.17 -9.33 -19.85
N ALA A 335 8.64 -9.77 -20.99
CA ALA A 335 8.83 -8.88 -22.15
C ALA A 335 7.48 -8.44 -22.72
N PHE A 336 6.51 -9.37 -22.77
CA PHE A 336 5.18 -9.10 -23.28
C PHE A 336 4.38 -8.17 -22.34
N THR A 337 4.43 -8.37 -21.03
CA THR A 337 3.80 -7.46 -20.06
C THR A 337 4.43 -6.06 -20.10
N ARG A 338 5.74 -5.94 -20.29
CA ARG A 338 6.39 -4.63 -20.46
C ARG A 338 5.94 -3.89 -21.71
N LEU A 339 5.75 -4.61 -22.82
CA LEU A 339 5.20 -4.01 -24.05
C LEU A 339 3.80 -3.46 -23.82
N ILE A 340 2.94 -4.22 -23.14
CA ILE A 340 1.58 -3.78 -22.78
C ILE A 340 1.64 -2.58 -21.84
N ASP A 341 2.49 -2.60 -20.83
CA ASP A 341 2.64 -1.50 -19.86
C ASP A 341 3.08 -0.20 -20.55
N ILE A 342 4.05 -0.28 -21.47
CA ILE A 342 4.50 0.86 -22.27
C ILE A 342 3.36 1.40 -23.15
N GLN A 343 2.62 0.53 -23.80
CA GLN A 343 1.47 0.92 -24.63
C GLN A 343 0.36 1.56 -23.80
N THR A 344 0.08 0.98 -22.62
CA THR A 344 -0.94 1.51 -21.70
C THR A 344 -0.54 2.88 -21.15
N GLN A 345 0.74 3.08 -20.81
CA GLN A 345 1.24 4.39 -20.38
C GLN A 345 1.16 5.42 -21.51
N ASN A 346 1.52 5.05 -22.72
CA ASN A 346 1.40 5.95 -23.89
C ASN A 346 -0.06 6.36 -24.14
N VAL A 347 -1.01 5.45 -23.96
CA VAL A 347 -2.44 5.74 -24.08
C VAL A 347 -2.92 6.64 -22.93
N LEU A 348 -2.49 6.36 -21.69
CA LEU A 348 -2.85 7.19 -20.53
C LEU A 348 -2.27 8.60 -20.59
N ASP A 349 -1.05 8.74 -21.10
CA ASP A 349 -0.40 10.05 -21.30
C ASP A 349 -1.03 10.84 -22.47
N SER A 350 -1.69 10.15 -23.40
CA SER A 350 -2.42 10.78 -24.52
C SER A 350 -3.82 11.26 -24.13
N ILE A 351 -4.36 10.86 -22.97
CA ILE A 351 -5.65 11.35 -22.48
C ILE A 351 -5.44 12.72 -21.83
N PRO A 352 -5.99 13.82 -22.40
CA PRO A 352 -5.87 15.14 -21.80
C PRO A 352 -6.55 15.13 -20.44
N THR A 353 -5.78 15.29 -19.37
CA THR A 353 -6.31 15.48 -18.02
C THR A 353 -6.96 16.86 -17.95
N PRO A 354 -8.27 16.98 -17.67
CA PRO A 354 -9.00 18.25 -17.70
C PRO A 354 -8.50 19.33 -16.73
N ASN A 355 -7.53 19.01 -15.89
CA ASN A 355 -7.12 19.87 -14.76
C ASN A 355 -5.70 20.45 -14.84
N ARG A 356 -4.97 20.27 -15.97
CA ARG A 356 -3.63 20.88 -16.11
C ARG A 356 -3.68 22.34 -16.58
N ASP A 357 -4.74 22.76 -17.27
CA ASP A 357 -4.86 24.12 -17.83
C ASP A 357 -5.55 25.12 -16.90
N ALA A 358 -6.21 24.67 -15.83
CA ALA A 358 -6.85 25.55 -14.84
C ALA A 358 -5.86 26.16 -13.81
N ALA A 359 -4.62 25.69 -13.76
CA ALA A 359 -3.60 26.16 -12.81
C ALA A 359 -2.54 27.08 -13.42
N LYS A 360 -2.71 27.53 -14.67
CA LYS A 360 -1.80 28.51 -15.25
C LYS A 360 -2.28 29.90 -14.85
N PRO A 361 -1.56 30.64 -14.02
CA PRO A 361 -1.95 32.01 -13.69
C PRO A 361 -1.94 32.82 -15.00
N ARG A 362 -3.07 33.43 -15.30
CA ARG A 362 -3.22 34.40 -16.37
C ARG A 362 -2.40 35.65 -16.01
N ASN A 363 -1.09 35.59 -16.20
CA ASN A 363 -0.24 36.77 -16.26
C ASN A 363 -0.37 37.41 -17.62
N GLY A 364 -1.36 38.27 -17.77
CA GLY A 364 -1.65 39.02 -18.97
C GLY A 364 -2.41 40.30 -18.62
N ALA A 365 -1.91 41.05 -17.64
CA ALA A 365 -2.25 42.47 -17.58
C ALA A 365 -1.19 43.23 -18.39
N SER A 366 -1.49 43.46 -19.66
CA SER A 366 -0.82 44.40 -20.50
C SER A 366 -0.81 45.79 -19.84
N ARG A 367 0.38 46.28 -19.60
CA ARG A 367 0.65 47.67 -19.22
C ARG A 367 0.21 48.56 -20.38
N PRO A 368 -0.60 49.58 -20.18
CA PRO A 368 -0.86 50.56 -21.19
C PRO A 368 0.40 51.45 -21.40
N ASP A 369 0.81 51.55 -22.64
CA ASP A 369 1.83 52.50 -23.11
C ASP A 369 1.45 53.90 -22.71
N GLN A 370 2.27 54.55 -21.90
CA GLN A 370 2.29 56.01 -21.73
C GLN A 370 3.15 56.59 -22.85
N GLU A 371 2.51 57.01 -23.92
CA GLU A 371 3.00 58.05 -24.78
C GLU A 371 2.83 59.40 -24.04
N GLY A 372 3.91 60.10 -23.80
CA GLY A 372 3.95 61.47 -23.38
C GLY A 372 4.70 62.35 -24.37
N PRO A 373 4.39 63.61 -24.48
CA PRO A 373 4.82 64.48 -25.54
C PRO A 373 6.30 64.87 -25.46
#